data_0920ae033667077f62f40a6c393b8973
#
_entry.id   0920ae033667077f62f40a6c393b8973
#
_cell.length_a   1.000
_cell.length_b   1.000
_cell.length_c   1.000
_cell.angle_alpha   90.00
_cell.angle_beta   90.00
_cell.angle_gamma   90.00
#
_symmetry.space_group_name_H-M   'P 1'
#
loop_
_entity.id
_entity.type
_entity.pdbx_description
1 polymer ?
#
loop_
_entity_poly.entity_id
_entity_poly.type
_entity_poly.pdbx_seq_one_letter_code
_entity_poly.pdbx_strand_id
1 'polypeptide(L)'
;MLQVLRSGQYIGGGVIAAFEAAFAAACGIPHAVGCNSGTDALILALRGLGVGPGDEVITSSFSFFATAEAISAVGATPVFVDVEESSYLIDLDQAEAAITPATKILLPVHLFGRPVNMERVGAIASRHGLKVVEDCAQATGASWAGRPVGSWGDVGCFSFFPTKNLGGAGDGGAVTCHDPALAQTMRELAVHGMPRRYLHTALGYNSRLDAIQAAVLNVKLPHLADWIDRRRVVAAGYRAALNAAGCIQLPEAGPEGHSWNQFVVRVPSCGASKACEGASCTPSAVSAEHALPEAACRDWLQQQLQAAGITTIIYYPIPIHRQPAYAELGYGPGSLPITERLCTEVLSLPIFPELSAEQQQQVIAVLLQLTGRQASGGDTAPIPAALAA
;
A
#
# COMPACT_ATOMS: atom_id res chain seq x y z
N MET A 1 -15.23 1.01 -22.34
CA MET A 1 -14.03 0.58 -23.10
C MET A 1 -14.27 0.56 -24.60
N LEU A 2 -15.20 -0.24 -25.17
CA LEU A 2 -15.44 -0.31 -26.62
C LEU A 2 -15.73 1.06 -27.27
N GLN A 3 -16.45 1.96 -26.58
CA GLN A 3 -16.71 3.32 -27.07
C GLN A 3 -15.40 4.12 -27.21
N VAL A 4 -14.49 4.03 -26.23
CA VAL A 4 -13.17 4.68 -26.30
C VAL A 4 -12.36 4.13 -27.46
N LEU A 5 -12.31 2.80 -27.62
CA LEU A 5 -11.61 2.17 -28.75
C LEU A 5 -12.16 2.63 -30.11
N ARG A 6 -13.49 2.72 -30.25
CA ARG A 6 -14.13 3.17 -31.48
C ARG A 6 -13.95 4.67 -31.76
N SER A 7 -13.83 5.49 -30.71
CA SER A 7 -13.67 6.95 -30.87
C SER A 7 -12.25 7.35 -31.32
N GLY A 8 -11.23 6.52 -31.07
CA GLY A 8 -9.82 6.85 -31.27
C GLY A 8 -9.28 7.90 -30.28
N GLN A 9 -10.07 8.35 -29.31
CA GLN A 9 -9.66 9.34 -28.31
C GLN A 9 -9.09 8.65 -27.08
N TYR A 10 -7.79 8.30 -27.13
CA TYR A 10 -7.13 7.55 -26.05
C TYR A 10 -6.51 8.45 -24.99
N ILE A 11 -6.23 9.72 -25.30
CA ILE A 11 -5.56 10.67 -24.42
C ILE A 11 -6.48 11.88 -24.19
N GLY A 12 -6.72 12.23 -22.92
CA GLY A 12 -7.60 13.34 -22.53
C GLY A 12 -9.07 13.03 -22.77
N GLY A 13 -9.88 14.06 -22.74
CA GLY A 13 -11.31 14.01 -23.10
C GLY A 13 -12.26 13.70 -21.95
N GLY A 14 -13.54 13.62 -22.30
CA GLY A 14 -14.64 13.58 -21.32
C GLY A 14 -14.65 12.35 -20.41
N VAL A 15 -14.10 11.22 -20.86
CA VAL A 15 -14.07 9.98 -20.07
C VAL A 15 -13.15 10.14 -18.85
N ILE A 16 -11.99 10.79 -19.03
CA ILE A 16 -11.06 11.07 -17.94
C ILE A 16 -11.65 12.10 -16.99
N ALA A 17 -12.19 13.21 -17.53
CA ALA A 17 -12.83 14.24 -16.71
C ALA A 17 -14.01 13.68 -15.88
N ALA A 18 -14.82 12.77 -16.45
CA ALA A 18 -15.88 12.10 -15.72
C ALA A 18 -15.33 11.21 -14.56
N PHE A 19 -14.23 10.49 -14.82
CA PHE A 19 -13.59 9.70 -13.77
C PHE A 19 -13.02 10.59 -12.65
N GLU A 20 -12.28 11.64 -13.01
CA GLU A 20 -11.70 12.59 -12.04
C GLU A 20 -12.79 13.20 -11.14
N ALA A 21 -13.90 13.63 -11.73
CA ALA A 21 -15.05 14.19 -10.99
C ALA A 21 -15.70 13.15 -10.05
N ALA A 22 -15.93 11.93 -10.54
CA ALA A 22 -16.52 10.85 -9.75
C ALA A 22 -15.57 10.40 -8.63
N PHE A 23 -14.26 10.31 -8.90
CA PHE A 23 -13.27 9.92 -7.92
C PHE A 23 -13.07 10.99 -6.83
N ALA A 24 -13.03 12.27 -7.22
CA ALA A 24 -13.01 13.39 -6.27
C ALA A 24 -14.22 13.35 -5.34
N ALA A 25 -15.42 13.14 -5.88
CA ALA A 25 -16.66 12.99 -5.11
C ALA A 25 -16.59 11.79 -4.13
N ALA A 26 -16.08 10.64 -4.59
CA ALA A 26 -15.91 9.46 -3.74
C ALA A 26 -14.90 9.68 -2.60
N CYS A 27 -13.88 10.50 -2.81
CA CYS A 27 -12.92 10.92 -1.79
C CYS A 27 -13.42 12.10 -0.92
N GLY A 28 -14.59 12.67 -1.20
CA GLY A 28 -15.14 13.83 -0.46
C GLY A 28 -14.29 15.10 -0.63
N ILE A 29 -13.65 15.30 -1.78
CA ILE A 29 -12.71 16.37 -2.07
C ILE A 29 -13.05 17.04 -3.42
N PRO A 30 -12.74 18.36 -3.60
CA PRO A 30 -13.17 19.05 -4.82
C PRO A 30 -12.38 18.70 -6.08
N HIS A 31 -11.10 18.27 -5.94
CA HIS A 31 -10.24 18.10 -7.11
C HIS A 31 -9.54 16.74 -7.10
N ALA A 32 -9.56 16.08 -8.28
CA ALA A 32 -8.71 14.95 -8.60
C ALA A 32 -8.05 15.16 -9.97
N VAL A 33 -6.81 14.69 -10.12
CA VAL A 33 -6.06 14.71 -11.38
C VAL A 33 -5.54 13.31 -11.65
N GLY A 34 -5.97 12.70 -12.75
CA GLY A 34 -5.52 11.39 -13.18
C GLY A 34 -4.09 11.43 -13.73
N CYS A 35 -3.28 10.43 -13.37
CA CYS A 35 -1.92 10.23 -13.83
C CYS A 35 -1.67 8.76 -14.20
N ASN A 36 -0.46 8.44 -14.67
CA ASN A 36 -0.19 7.10 -15.20
C ASN A 36 0.15 6.04 -14.14
N SER A 37 0.47 6.43 -12.90
CA SER A 37 0.79 5.49 -11.82
C SER A 37 0.69 6.12 -10.43
N GLY A 38 0.69 5.29 -9.37
CA GLY A 38 0.80 5.78 -7.99
C GLY A 38 2.16 6.44 -7.71
N THR A 39 3.23 5.96 -8.33
CA THR A 39 4.57 6.57 -8.22
C THR A 39 4.56 7.99 -8.77
N ASP A 40 3.96 8.18 -9.95
CA ASP A 40 3.84 9.51 -10.54
C ASP A 40 2.88 10.41 -9.75
N ALA A 41 1.87 9.87 -9.11
CA ALA A 41 1.01 10.63 -8.19
C ALA A 41 1.84 11.26 -7.05
N LEU A 42 2.75 10.49 -6.44
CA LEU A 42 3.67 10.98 -5.41
C LEU A 42 4.64 12.04 -5.97
N ILE A 43 5.24 11.78 -7.15
CA ILE A 43 6.15 12.74 -7.81
C ILE A 43 5.41 14.06 -8.11
N LEU A 44 4.21 13.99 -8.68
CA LEU A 44 3.41 15.17 -9.00
C LEU A 44 3.01 15.95 -7.75
N ALA A 45 2.66 15.27 -6.66
CA ALA A 45 2.35 15.88 -5.37
C ALA A 45 3.54 16.65 -4.80
N LEU A 46 4.71 15.98 -4.71
CA LEU A 46 5.94 16.60 -4.19
C LEU A 46 6.40 17.78 -5.05
N ARG A 47 6.41 17.63 -6.37
CA ARG A 47 6.75 18.72 -7.30
C ARG A 47 5.74 19.87 -7.24
N GLY A 48 4.45 19.55 -7.14
CA GLY A 48 3.38 20.54 -7.00
C GLY A 48 3.51 21.40 -5.73
N LEU A 49 3.97 20.77 -4.64
CA LEU A 49 4.26 21.44 -3.37
C LEU A 49 5.64 22.12 -3.33
N GLY A 50 6.40 22.12 -4.44
CA GLY A 50 7.68 22.79 -4.54
C GLY A 50 8.82 22.07 -3.81
N VAL A 51 8.70 20.75 -3.60
CA VAL A 51 9.76 19.93 -2.99
C VAL A 51 10.87 19.65 -4.02
N GLY A 52 12.12 19.74 -3.58
CA GLY A 52 13.29 19.54 -4.42
C GLY A 52 14.59 19.36 -3.63
N PRO A 53 15.75 19.58 -4.29
CA PRO A 53 17.05 19.41 -3.65
C PRO A 53 17.23 20.25 -2.39
N GLY A 54 17.73 19.62 -1.32
CA GLY A 54 17.93 20.25 -0.02
C GLY A 54 16.73 20.13 0.93
N ASP A 55 15.59 19.65 0.44
CA ASP A 55 14.41 19.39 1.27
C ASP A 55 14.41 17.97 1.80
N GLU A 56 13.81 17.77 2.97
CA GLU A 56 13.58 16.48 3.59
C GLU A 56 12.09 16.13 3.60
N VAL A 57 11.81 14.84 3.39
CA VAL A 57 10.47 14.26 3.49
C VAL A 57 10.50 13.09 4.47
N ILE A 58 9.76 13.21 5.58
CA ILE A 58 9.67 12.15 6.59
C ILE A 58 8.62 11.12 6.16
N THR A 59 9.02 9.84 6.15
CA THR A 59 8.13 8.71 5.85
C THR A 59 8.57 7.44 6.57
N SER A 60 7.75 6.39 6.54
CA SER A 60 8.13 5.08 7.09
C SER A 60 8.99 4.29 6.11
N SER A 61 9.91 3.48 6.66
CA SER A 61 10.70 2.54 5.87
C SER A 61 9.99 1.23 5.55
N PHE A 62 8.84 0.97 6.18
CA PHE A 62 8.01 -0.20 5.89
C PHE A 62 6.89 0.19 4.92
N SER A 63 7.25 0.24 3.63
CA SER A 63 6.34 0.58 2.53
C SER A 63 6.84 -0.05 1.22
N PHE A 64 6.08 0.15 0.14
CA PHE A 64 6.57 -0.11 -1.21
C PHE A 64 7.64 0.93 -1.58
N PHE A 65 8.62 0.50 -2.36
CA PHE A 65 9.79 1.31 -2.73
C PHE A 65 9.44 2.67 -3.33
N ALA A 66 8.34 2.74 -4.09
CA ALA A 66 7.87 3.97 -4.74
C ALA A 66 7.66 5.16 -3.79
N THR A 67 7.30 4.90 -2.52
CA THR A 67 7.14 5.96 -1.51
C THR A 67 8.42 6.79 -1.35
N ALA A 68 9.56 6.13 -1.23
CA ALA A 68 10.87 6.79 -1.10
C ALA A 68 11.48 7.16 -2.46
N GLU A 69 11.29 6.33 -3.48
CA GLU A 69 11.74 6.58 -4.84
C GLU A 69 11.22 7.92 -5.38
N ALA A 70 9.93 8.21 -5.15
CA ALA A 70 9.33 9.48 -5.56
C ALA A 70 9.98 10.71 -4.87
N ILE A 71 10.37 10.58 -3.60
CA ILE A 71 11.10 11.62 -2.86
C ILE A 71 12.46 11.87 -3.52
N SER A 72 13.21 10.80 -3.78
CA SER A 72 14.52 10.89 -4.42
C SER A 72 14.44 11.38 -5.87
N ALA A 73 13.37 10.99 -6.60
CA ALA A 73 13.16 11.42 -7.99
C ALA A 73 12.93 12.93 -8.14
N VAL A 74 12.44 13.60 -7.10
CA VAL A 74 12.34 15.07 -7.09
C VAL A 74 13.59 15.76 -6.54
N GLY A 75 14.62 14.99 -6.15
CA GLY A 75 15.89 15.47 -5.61
C GLY A 75 15.86 15.74 -4.10
N ALA A 76 14.79 15.44 -3.41
CA ALA A 76 14.69 15.54 -1.96
C ALA A 76 15.27 14.31 -1.24
N THR A 77 15.53 14.44 0.05
CA THR A 77 16.07 13.38 0.89
C THR A 77 14.95 12.69 1.67
N PRO A 78 14.74 11.39 1.52
CA PRO A 78 13.83 10.64 2.40
C PRO A 78 14.44 10.49 3.79
N VAL A 79 13.70 10.87 4.83
CA VAL A 79 14.05 10.65 6.23
C VAL A 79 13.16 9.51 6.72
N PHE A 80 13.77 8.36 7.00
CA PHE A 80 13.05 7.16 7.42
C PHE A 80 12.89 7.12 8.93
N VAL A 81 11.70 6.79 9.37
CA VAL A 81 11.39 6.47 10.76
C VAL A 81 10.79 5.08 10.84
N ASP A 82 10.82 4.49 12.04
CA ASP A 82 10.27 3.16 12.27
C ASP A 82 8.73 3.18 12.26
N VAL A 83 8.14 2.04 12.40
CA VAL A 83 6.68 1.86 12.45
C VAL A 83 6.26 1.34 13.82
N GLU A 84 4.99 1.54 14.15
CA GLU A 84 4.35 0.88 15.29
C GLU A 84 4.20 -0.62 15.00
N GLU A 85 4.59 -1.46 15.95
CA GLU A 85 4.58 -2.92 15.77
C GLU A 85 3.18 -3.50 15.53
N SER A 86 2.16 -2.93 16.13
CA SER A 86 0.80 -3.46 16.07
C SER A 86 0.03 -3.00 14.83
N SER A 87 0.34 -1.81 14.34
CA SER A 87 -0.36 -1.20 13.21
C SER A 87 0.38 -1.32 11.89
N TYR A 88 1.70 -1.47 11.91
CA TYR A 88 2.65 -1.38 10.79
C TYR A 88 2.69 0.01 10.14
N LEU A 89 2.07 1.01 10.78
CA LEU A 89 2.01 2.37 10.31
C LEU A 89 3.15 3.19 10.91
N ILE A 90 3.46 4.32 10.30
CA ILE A 90 4.50 5.23 10.74
C ILE A 90 4.37 5.57 12.25
N ASP A 91 5.47 5.45 12.99
CA ASP A 91 5.56 5.92 14.37
C ASP A 91 5.59 7.46 14.36
N LEU A 92 4.49 8.06 14.78
CA LEU A 92 4.32 9.52 14.74
C LEU A 92 5.15 10.25 15.80
N ASP A 93 5.56 9.59 16.90
CA ASP A 93 6.50 10.19 17.87
C ASP A 93 7.89 10.27 17.28
N GLN A 94 8.36 9.20 16.62
CA GLN A 94 9.63 9.23 15.91
C GLN A 94 9.59 10.19 14.72
N ALA A 95 8.46 10.26 13.99
CA ALA A 95 8.31 11.20 12.91
C ALA A 95 8.43 12.66 13.38
N GLU A 96 7.79 13.01 14.50
CA GLU A 96 7.90 14.35 15.08
C GLU A 96 9.32 14.65 15.58
N ALA A 97 9.98 13.68 16.21
CA ALA A 97 11.35 13.82 16.70
C ALA A 97 12.41 13.95 15.58
N ALA A 98 12.11 13.45 14.38
CA ALA A 98 12.99 13.51 13.22
C ALA A 98 12.89 14.83 12.43
N ILE A 99 12.01 15.75 12.81
CA ILE A 99 11.83 17.03 12.10
C ILE A 99 13.05 17.92 12.25
N THR A 100 13.55 18.41 11.11
CA THR A 100 14.65 19.38 11.02
C THR A 100 14.17 20.66 10.32
N PRO A 101 14.99 21.73 10.27
CA PRO A 101 14.67 22.91 9.47
C PRO A 101 14.56 22.65 7.95
N ALA A 102 15.11 21.55 7.44
CA ALA A 102 15.02 21.12 6.05
C ALA A 102 13.75 20.30 5.75
N THR A 103 13.05 19.83 6.79
CA THR A 103 11.84 19.05 6.64
C THR A 103 10.71 19.90 6.06
N LYS A 104 10.14 19.49 4.94
CA LYS A 104 8.99 20.15 4.31
C LYS A 104 7.71 19.33 4.34
N ILE A 105 7.86 18.01 4.25
CA ILE A 105 6.70 17.10 4.08
C ILE A 105 6.72 16.03 5.17
N LEU A 106 5.55 15.76 5.73
CA LEU A 106 5.23 14.52 6.41
C LEU A 106 4.41 13.66 5.44
N LEU A 107 4.94 12.48 5.10
CA LEU A 107 4.36 11.55 4.11
C LEU A 107 3.96 10.24 4.80
N PRO A 108 2.77 10.18 5.45
CA PRO A 108 2.22 8.95 5.99
C PRO A 108 1.78 8.00 4.87
N VAL A 109 1.99 6.70 5.07
CA VAL A 109 1.50 5.64 4.18
C VAL A 109 0.35 4.91 4.86
N HIS A 110 -0.81 4.84 4.22
CA HIS A 110 -1.95 4.05 4.68
C HIS A 110 -1.76 2.57 4.27
N LEU A 111 -0.77 1.94 4.92
CA LEU A 111 -0.27 0.64 4.52
C LEU A 111 -1.34 -0.45 4.67
N PHE A 112 -1.42 -1.36 3.69
CA PHE A 112 -2.35 -2.49 3.64
C PHE A 112 -3.84 -2.08 3.63
N GLY A 113 -4.14 -0.78 3.48
CA GLY A 113 -5.48 -0.24 3.56
C GLY A 113 -5.89 0.22 4.96
N ARG A 114 -4.97 0.19 5.94
CA ARG A 114 -5.17 0.72 7.29
C ARG A 114 -4.86 2.22 7.31
N PRO A 115 -5.81 3.09 7.65
CA PRO A 115 -5.56 4.53 7.72
C PRO A 115 -4.67 4.87 8.92
N VAL A 116 -3.75 5.80 8.71
CA VAL A 116 -2.97 6.45 9.77
C VAL A 116 -3.89 7.38 10.58
N ASN A 117 -3.56 7.65 11.83
CA ASN A 117 -4.24 8.67 12.64
C ASN A 117 -3.99 10.06 12.05
N MET A 118 -4.87 10.50 11.16
CA MET A 118 -4.71 11.74 10.40
C MET A 118 -4.94 12.99 11.23
N GLU A 119 -5.67 12.91 12.35
CA GLU A 119 -5.80 14.02 13.29
C GLU A 119 -4.45 14.32 13.95
N ARG A 120 -3.71 13.27 14.36
CA ARG A 120 -2.37 13.42 14.93
C ARG A 120 -1.36 13.91 13.88
N VAL A 121 -1.41 13.36 12.66
CA VAL A 121 -0.59 13.83 11.52
C VAL A 121 -0.82 15.34 11.30
N GLY A 122 -2.08 15.78 11.22
CA GLY A 122 -2.43 17.18 11.02
C GLY A 122 -1.97 18.08 12.17
N ALA A 123 -2.04 17.60 13.43
CA ALA A 123 -1.55 18.33 14.59
C ALA A 123 -0.02 18.54 14.55
N ILE A 124 0.74 17.52 14.20
CA ILE A 124 2.21 17.60 14.02
C ILE A 124 2.52 18.58 12.88
N ALA A 125 1.92 18.37 11.70
CA ALA A 125 2.16 19.21 10.54
C ALA A 125 1.87 20.70 10.82
N SER A 126 0.75 20.99 11.48
CA SER A 126 0.38 22.37 11.87
C SER A 126 1.38 23.01 12.85
N ARG A 127 1.85 22.23 13.84
CA ARG A 127 2.80 22.71 14.85
C ARG A 127 4.14 23.12 14.24
N HIS A 128 4.59 22.37 13.25
CA HIS A 128 5.90 22.52 12.63
C HIS A 128 5.86 23.21 11.25
N GLY A 129 4.69 23.61 10.77
CA GLY A 129 4.53 24.29 9.48
C GLY A 129 4.80 23.37 8.27
N LEU A 130 4.62 22.06 8.43
CA LEU A 130 4.84 21.07 7.37
C LEU A 130 3.61 20.93 6.48
N LYS A 131 3.84 20.47 5.24
CA LYS A 131 2.80 19.97 4.35
C LYS A 131 2.62 18.46 4.54
N VAL A 132 1.44 17.95 4.21
CA VAL A 132 1.10 16.53 4.32
C VAL A 132 0.77 15.96 2.94
N VAL A 133 1.48 14.90 2.56
CA VAL A 133 1.17 14.07 1.37
C VAL A 133 0.77 12.70 1.86
N GLU A 134 -0.47 12.29 1.58
CA GLU A 134 -0.96 10.96 1.96
C GLU A 134 -0.63 9.94 0.86
N ASP A 135 0.16 8.92 1.16
CA ASP A 135 0.30 7.75 0.27
C ASP A 135 -0.89 6.81 0.49
N CYS A 136 -1.88 6.93 -0.37
CA CYS A 136 -3.12 6.15 -0.38
C CYS A 136 -3.08 4.98 -1.37
N ALA A 137 -1.90 4.63 -1.94
CA ALA A 137 -1.79 3.62 -2.99
C ALA A 137 -2.35 2.25 -2.60
N GLN A 138 -2.48 1.94 -1.32
CA GLN A 138 -3.06 0.71 -0.81
C GLN A 138 -4.38 0.93 -0.05
N ALA A 139 -4.92 2.14 -0.07
CA ALA A 139 -6.01 2.51 0.83
C ALA A 139 -7.21 3.16 0.15
N THR A 140 -7.36 2.97 -1.17
CA THR A 140 -8.55 3.48 -1.87
C THR A 140 -9.82 2.97 -1.19
N GLY A 141 -10.70 3.90 -0.77
CA GLY A 141 -11.93 3.61 -0.03
C GLY A 141 -11.76 3.40 1.48
N ALA A 142 -10.54 3.58 2.04
CA ALA A 142 -10.34 3.66 3.48
C ALA A 142 -10.75 5.02 4.02
N SER A 143 -11.01 5.09 5.35
CA SER A 143 -11.36 6.33 6.03
C SER A 143 -10.81 6.35 7.46
N TRP A 144 -10.45 7.53 7.94
CA TRP A 144 -10.14 7.79 9.35
C TRP A 144 -11.25 8.66 9.95
N ALA A 145 -11.81 8.26 11.10
CA ALA A 145 -12.89 8.96 11.77
C ALA A 145 -14.07 9.35 10.82
N GLY A 146 -14.42 8.46 9.89
CA GLY A 146 -15.49 8.66 8.91
C GLY A 146 -15.14 9.55 7.71
N ARG A 147 -13.94 10.15 7.68
CA ARG A 147 -13.46 10.97 6.55
C ARG A 147 -12.51 10.15 5.66
N PRO A 148 -12.72 10.11 4.32
CA PRO A 148 -11.87 9.33 3.41
C PRO A 148 -10.40 9.74 3.48
N VAL A 149 -9.49 8.75 3.36
CA VAL A 149 -8.06 9.03 3.17
C VAL A 149 -7.84 9.73 1.83
N GLY A 150 -6.76 10.50 1.73
CA GLY A 150 -6.47 11.35 0.57
C GLY A 150 -7.27 12.65 0.56
N SER A 151 -8.01 12.94 1.64
CA SER A 151 -8.71 14.21 1.83
C SER A 151 -8.22 14.99 3.07
N TRP A 152 -7.34 14.42 3.86
CA TRP A 152 -6.87 15.00 5.11
C TRP A 152 -5.66 15.93 4.93
N GLY A 153 -4.71 15.51 4.11
CA GLY A 153 -3.50 16.27 3.82
C GLY A 153 -3.68 17.32 2.72
N ASP A 154 -2.56 17.94 2.34
CA ASP A 154 -2.52 18.87 1.21
C ASP A 154 -2.77 18.12 -0.11
N VAL A 155 -2.23 16.88 -0.26
CA VAL A 155 -2.41 16.02 -1.42
C VAL A 155 -2.56 14.56 -1.00
N GLY A 156 -3.53 13.85 -1.57
CA GLY A 156 -3.65 12.40 -1.52
C GLY A 156 -3.15 11.77 -2.82
N CYS A 157 -2.37 10.67 -2.74
CA CYS A 157 -1.78 9.98 -3.87
C CYS A 157 -2.32 8.55 -3.97
N PHE A 158 -2.92 8.20 -5.11
CA PHE A 158 -3.60 6.92 -5.32
C PHE A 158 -2.97 6.13 -6.47
N SER A 159 -3.01 4.81 -6.35
CA SER A 159 -2.63 3.86 -7.40
C SER A 159 -3.83 3.06 -7.86
N PHE A 160 -3.95 2.90 -9.17
CA PHE A 160 -4.94 2.04 -9.81
C PHE A 160 -4.30 0.81 -10.46
N PHE A 161 -3.12 0.40 -9.99
CA PHE A 161 -2.50 -0.86 -10.39
C PHE A 161 -3.53 -2.01 -10.23
N PRO A 162 -3.57 -3.02 -11.13
CA PRO A 162 -4.69 -4.00 -11.20
C PRO A 162 -5.06 -4.70 -9.90
N THR A 163 -4.11 -4.90 -8.98
CA THR A 163 -4.35 -5.58 -7.69
C THR A 163 -4.85 -4.65 -6.58
N LYS A 164 -4.98 -3.34 -6.83
CA LYS A 164 -5.48 -2.38 -5.84
C LYS A 164 -6.99 -2.50 -5.66
N ASN A 165 -7.53 -2.03 -4.54
CA ASN A 165 -8.97 -2.07 -4.25
C ASN A 165 -9.82 -1.48 -5.39
N LEU A 166 -9.32 -0.42 -6.02
CA LEU A 166 -9.82 0.10 -7.29
C LEU A 166 -8.70 -0.03 -8.34
N GLY A 167 -8.64 -1.17 -9.02
CA GLY A 167 -7.62 -1.45 -10.03
C GLY A 167 -8.11 -1.20 -11.45
N GLY A 168 -7.26 -0.62 -12.29
CA GLY A 168 -7.44 -0.53 -13.74
C GLY A 168 -7.18 -1.85 -14.46
N ALA A 169 -7.14 -1.82 -15.79
CA ALA A 169 -6.68 -2.92 -16.65
C ALA A 169 -5.22 -2.72 -17.11
N GLY A 170 -4.43 -2.03 -16.31
CA GLY A 170 -3.03 -1.64 -16.50
C GLY A 170 -2.66 -0.60 -15.47
N ASP A 171 -1.59 0.17 -15.71
CA ASP A 171 -1.18 1.23 -14.81
C ASP A 171 -2.15 2.40 -14.80
N GLY A 172 -2.18 3.09 -13.66
CA GLY A 172 -2.98 4.28 -13.43
C GLY A 172 -2.79 4.80 -12.01
N GLY A 173 -3.06 6.06 -11.82
CA GLY A 173 -3.03 6.73 -10.53
C GLY A 173 -3.85 8.02 -10.55
N ALA A 174 -3.95 8.66 -9.41
CA ALA A 174 -4.52 10.00 -9.28
C ALA A 174 -3.94 10.71 -8.07
N VAL A 175 -3.94 12.05 -8.14
CA VAL A 175 -3.77 12.91 -6.97
C VAL A 175 -5.10 13.58 -6.63
N THR A 176 -5.33 13.84 -5.34
CA THR A 176 -6.48 14.58 -4.83
C THR A 176 -6.01 15.76 -3.99
N CYS A 177 -6.69 16.90 -4.05
CA CYS A 177 -6.39 18.05 -3.19
C CYS A 177 -7.59 19.00 -3.04
N HIS A 178 -7.52 19.89 -2.04
CA HIS A 178 -8.52 20.92 -1.82
C HIS A 178 -8.24 22.20 -2.63
N ASP A 179 -6.96 22.53 -2.85
CA ASP A 179 -6.55 23.76 -3.52
C ASP A 179 -6.65 23.65 -5.04
N PRO A 180 -7.48 24.46 -5.70
CA PRO A 180 -7.60 24.45 -7.15
C PRO A 180 -6.32 24.89 -7.87
N ALA A 181 -5.51 25.77 -7.28
CA ALA A 181 -4.25 26.19 -7.88
C ALA A 181 -3.22 25.06 -7.87
N LEU A 182 -3.16 24.31 -6.76
CA LEU A 182 -2.31 23.12 -6.66
C LEU A 182 -2.78 22.02 -7.62
N ALA A 183 -4.09 21.78 -7.74
CA ALA A 183 -4.65 20.84 -8.73
C ALA A 183 -4.26 21.22 -10.16
N GLN A 184 -4.35 22.51 -10.51
CA GLN A 184 -3.94 23.01 -11.82
C GLN A 184 -2.43 22.83 -12.05
N THR A 185 -1.60 23.15 -11.06
CA THR A 185 -0.14 22.94 -11.11
C THR A 185 0.20 21.49 -11.38
N MET A 186 -0.40 20.54 -10.64
CA MET A 186 -0.17 19.11 -10.84
C MET A 186 -0.65 18.64 -12.22
N ARG A 187 -1.78 19.16 -12.71
CA ARG A 187 -2.29 18.87 -14.07
C ARG A 187 -1.33 19.34 -15.15
N GLU A 188 -0.76 20.55 -15.00
CA GLU A 188 0.24 21.08 -15.93
C GLU A 188 1.54 20.28 -15.89
N LEU A 189 2.03 19.92 -14.69
CA LEU A 189 3.21 19.06 -14.53
C LEU A 189 3.02 17.70 -15.21
N ALA A 190 1.82 17.11 -15.12
CA ALA A 190 1.51 15.82 -15.75
C ALA A 190 1.53 15.86 -17.29
N VAL A 191 1.52 17.04 -17.90
CA VAL A 191 1.56 17.28 -19.34
C VAL A 191 2.74 18.19 -19.72
N HIS A 192 3.93 17.86 -19.28
CA HIS A 192 5.20 18.54 -19.62
C HIS A 192 5.30 20.00 -19.14
N GLY A 193 4.62 20.37 -18.03
CA GLY A 193 4.60 21.76 -17.52
C GLY A 193 3.91 22.72 -18.47
N MET A 194 2.85 22.26 -19.15
CA MET A 194 2.22 22.96 -20.27
C MET A 194 0.84 23.52 -19.89
N PRO A 195 0.71 24.82 -19.50
CA PRO A 195 -0.58 25.45 -19.21
C PRO A 195 -1.45 25.65 -20.47
N ARG A 196 -0.82 25.78 -21.63
CA ARG A 196 -1.49 25.81 -22.95
C ARG A 196 -0.60 25.19 -24.00
N ARG A 197 -1.21 24.70 -25.07
CA ARG A 197 -0.52 23.97 -26.15
C ARG A 197 0.74 24.69 -26.61
N TYR A 198 1.89 23.97 -26.57
CA TYR A 198 3.24 24.42 -26.94
C TYR A 198 3.85 25.56 -26.10
N LEU A 199 3.22 25.89 -24.94
CA LEU A 199 3.86 26.79 -23.97
C LEU A 199 4.19 25.96 -22.72
N HIS A 200 5.49 25.85 -22.42
CA HIS A 200 5.98 25.12 -21.24
C HIS A 200 6.57 26.13 -20.26
N THR A 201 6.00 26.20 -19.06
CA THR A 201 6.42 27.16 -18.02
C THR A 201 7.21 26.47 -16.91
N ALA A 202 7.20 25.14 -16.88
CA ALA A 202 7.98 24.32 -15.95
C ALA A 202 8.45 23.03 -16.62
N LEU A 203 9.45 22.38 -16.05
CA LEU A 203 9.81 21.01 -16.40
C LEU A 203 8.79 20.07 -15.77
N GLY A 204 8.02 19.40 -16.60
CA GLY A 204 7.00 18.42 -16.19
C GLY A 204 7.28 17.02 -16.74
N TYR A 205 6.26 16.20 -16.74
CA TYR A 205 6.30 14.78 -17.07
C TYR A 205 5.29 14.43 -18.16
N ASN A 206 5.43 13.28 -18.77
CA ASN A 206 4.36 12.63 -19.52
C ASN A 206 3.65 11.64 -18.59
N SER A 207 2.75 12.16 -17.75
CA SER A 207 2.08 11.39 -16.71
C SER A 207 0.57 11.65 -16.76
N ARG A 208 -0.12 10.92 -17.61
CA ARG A 208 -1.57 11.07 -17.85
C ARG A 208 -2.26 9.73 -17.62
N LEU A 209 -3.48 9.78 -17.09
CA LEU A 209 -4.35 8.61 -17.11
C LEU A 209 -4.89 8.41 -18.51
N ASP A 210 -4.77 7.20 -19.06
CA ASP A 210 -5.33 6.86 -20.36
C ASP A 210 -6.85 6.75 -20.31
N ALA A 211 -7.54 7.15 -21.39
CA ALA A 211 -9.00 7.09 -21.47
C ALA A 211 -9.54 5.65 -21.37
N ILE A 212 -8.76 4.64 -21.77
CA ILE A 212 -9.12 3.22 -21.61
C ILE A 212 -9.16 2.87 -20.12
N GLN A 213 -8.13 3.25 -19.35
CA GLN A 213 -8.09 3.01 -17.92
C GLN A 213 -9.21 3.77 -17.19
N ALA A 214 -9.41 5.05 -17.54
CA ALA A 214 -10.50 5.84 -16.99
C ALA A 214 -11.89 5.23 -17.26
N ALA A 215 -12.10 4.64 -18.45
CA ALA A 215 -13.35 3.94 -18.78
C ALA A 215 -13.57 2.69 -17.93
N VAL A 216 -12.51 1.93 -17.64
CA VAL A 216 -12.56 0.77 -16.72
C VAL A 216 -12.86 1.23 -15.30
N LEU A 217 -12.16 2.25 -14.83
CA LEU A 217 -12.30 2.78 -13.48
C LEU A 217 -13.68 3.41 -13.24
N ASN A 218 -14.25 4.10 -14.22
CA ASN A 218 -15.64 4.62 -14.17
C ASN A 218 -16.69 3.52 -13.96
N VAL A 219 -16.48 2.34 -14.56
CA VAL A 219 -17.36 1.19 -14.34
C VAL A 219 -17.17 0.57 -12.96
N LYS A 220 -15.93 0.51 -12.47
CA LYS A 220 -15.57 -0.16 -11.22
C LYS A 220 -15.84 0.69 -9.98
N LEU A 221 -15.66 2.00 -10.05
CA LEU A 221 -15.78 2.92 -8.91
C LEU A 221 -17.10 2.80 -8.14
N PRO A 222 -18.28 2.69 -8.78
CA PRO A 222 -19.54 2.51 -8.07
C PRO A 222 -19.64 1.23 -7.22
N HIS A 223 -18.81 0.23 -7.50
CA HIS A 223 -18.78 -1.05 -6.77
C HIS A 223 -17.78 -1.07 -5.62
N LEU A 224 -16.93 -0.05 -5.47
CA LEU A 224 -15.83 -0.03 -4.53
C LEU A 224 -16.27 -0.24 -3.07
N ALA A 225 -17.37 0.40 -2.66
CA ALA A 225 -17.86 0.28 -1.29
C ALA A 225 -18.28 -1.17 -0.95
N ASP A 226 -19.03 -1.82 -1.83
CA ASP A 226 -19.42 -3.23 -1.69
C ASP A 226 -18.19 -4.16 -1.65
N TRP A 227 -17.19 -3.90 -2.49
CA TRP A 227 -15.96 -4.69 -2.48
C TRP A 227 -15.16 -4.54 -1.18
N ILE A 228 -15.14 -3.36 -0.59
CA ILE A 228 -14.49 -3.14 0.71
C ILE A 228 -15.26 -3.85 1.81
N ASP A 229 -16.58 -3.82 1.81
CA ASP A 229 -17.39 -4.52 2.81
C ASP A 229 -17.19 -6.04 2.71
N ARG A 230 -17.10 -6.59 1.51
CA ARG A 230 -16.75 -8.01 1.31
C ARG A 230 -15.35 -8.33 1.84
N ARG A 231 -14.35 -7.48 1.61
CA ARG A 231 -13.00 -7.64 2.18
C ARG A 231 -13.03 -7.61 3.72
N ARG A 232 -13.85 -6.74 4.33
CA ARG A 232 -14.05 -6.69 5.78
C ARG A 232 -14.62 -8.02 6.31
N VAL A 233 -15.60 -8.60 5.61
CA VAL A 233 -16.17 -9.93 5.97
C VAL A 233 -15.09 -11.00 5.91
N VAL A 234 -14.29 -11.05 4.85
CA VAL A 234 -13.18 -12.01 4.72
C VAL A 234 -12.16 -11.81 5.85
N ALA A 235 -11.76 -10.57 6.14
CA ALA A 235 -10.82 -10.27 7.21
C ALA A 235 -11.35 -10.69 8.59
N ALA A 236 -12.64 -10.45 8.87
CA ALA A 236 -13.29 -10.87 10.10
C ALA A 236 -13.32 -12.41 10.22
N GLY A 237 -13.60 -13.12 9.12
CA GLY A 237 -13.58 -14.59 9.06
C GLY A 237 -12.19 -15.17 9.39
N TYR A 238 -11.14 -14.65 8.79
CA TYR A 238 -9.75 -15.04 9.12
C TYR A 238 -9.42 -14.78 10.59
N ARG A 239 -9.76 -13.60 11.11
CA ARG A 239 -9.48 -13.24 12.50
C ARG A 239 -10.20 -14.18 13.48
N ALA A 240 -11.47 -14.49 13.24
CA ALA A 240 -12.25 -15.38 14.09
C ALA A 240 -11.68 -16.81 14.10
N ALA A 241 -11.34 -17.34 12.93
CA ALA A 241 -10.90 -18.72 12.79
C ALA A 241 -9.43 -18.95 13.22
N LEU A 242 -8.54 -17.98 12.96
CA LEU A 242 -7.10 -18.11 13.21
C LEU A 242 -6.66 -17.55 14.56
N ASN A 243 -7.54 -16.97 15.36
CA ASN A 243 -7.20 -16.38 16.67
C ASN A 243 -6.53 -17.38 17.64
N ALA A 244 -6.72 -18.67 17.41
CA ALA A 244 -6.11 -19.74 18.18
C ALA A 244 -4.84 -20.35 17.53
N ALA A 245 -4.41 -19.88 16.35
CA ALA A 245 -3.22 -20.38 15.66
C ALA A 245 -1.95 -19.88 16.36
N GLY A 246 -1.32 -20.72 17.19
CA GLY A 246 -0.33 -20.33 18.19
C GLY A 246 1.01 -19.78 17.67
N CYS A 247 1.34 -19.94 16.38
CA CYS A 247 2.56 -19.42 15.77
C CYS A 247 2.32 -18.30 14.75
N ILE A 248 1.07 -17.87 14.59
CA ILE A 248 0.71 -16.76 13.69
C ILE A 248 0.13 -15.63 14.53
N GLN A 249 0.66 -14.43 14.35
CA GLN A 249 0.08 -13.22 14.90
C GLN A 249 -0.80 -12.56 13.85
N LEU A 250 -2.06 -12.33 14.21
CA LEU A 250 -3.04 -11.72 13.33
C LEU A 250 -2.93 -10.19 13.36
N PRO A 251 -3.22 -9.49 12.25
CA PRO A 251 -3.34 -8.06 12.29
C PRO A 251 -4.48 -7.64 13.24
N GLU A 252 -4.31 -6.51 13.92
CA GLU A 252 -5.39 -5.92 14.70
C GLU A 252 -6.61 -5.64 13.83
N ALA A 253 -7.81 -5.52 14.44
CA ALA A 253 -9.02 -5.15 13.71
C ALA A 253 -8.85 -3.83 12.94
N GLY A 254 -8.01 -2.96 13.48
CA GLY A 254 -7.80 -1.63 12.96
C GLY A 254 -9.01 -0.72 13.21
N PRO A 255 -8.95 0.52 12.76
CA PRO A 255 -10.07 1.44 12.79
C PRO A 255 -11.19 0.96 11.84
N GLU A 256 -12.41 1.37 12.09
CA GLU A 256 -13.59 1.00 11.31
C GLU A 256 -13.42 1.23 9.79
N GLY A 257 -12.69 2.28 9.44
CA GLY A 257 -12.40 2.65 8.04
C GLY A 257 -11.30 1.85 7.34
N HIS A 258 -10.78 0.74 7.90
CA HIS A 258 -9.79 -0.10 7.23
C HIS A 258 -10.37 -0.74 5.95
N SER A 259 -9.69 -0.59 4.81
CA SER A 259 -10.16 -1.08 3.51
C SER A 259 -9.64 -2.48 3.15
N TRP A 260 -8.77 -3.07 3.99
CA TRP A 260 -8.25 -4.43 3.85
C TRP A 260 -7.74 -4.75 2.43
N ASN A 261 -6.86 -3.91 1.92
CA ASN A 261 -6.22 -4.17 0.63
C ASN A 261 -5.36 -5.44 0.69
N GLN A 262 -4.65 -5.66 1.81
CA GLN A 262 -3.99 -6.92 2.16
C GLN A 262 -4.42 -7.38 3.56
N PHE A 263 -4.38 -8.70 3.78
CA PHE A 263 -4.50 -9.31 5.11
C PHE A 263 -3.15 -9.90 5.48
N VAL A 264 -2.37 -9.16 6.25
CA VAL A 264 -0.99 -9.49 6.57
C VAL A 264 -0.89 -10.06 7.97
N VAL A 265 -0.46 -11.31 8.05
CA VAL A 265 -0.13 -11.98 9.31
C VAL A 265 1.37 -11.90 9.59
N ARG A 266 1.77 -12.06 10.84
CA ARG A 266 3.17 -12.26 11.22
C ARG A 266 3.41 -13.71 11.58
N VAL A 267 4.56 -14.21 11.17
CA VAL A 267 5.07 -15.54 11.51
C VAL A 267 6.40 -15.32 12.23
N PRO A 268 6.37 -15.03 13.55
CA PRO A 268 7.59 -14.82 14.32
C PRO A 268 8.51 -16.05 14.27
N SER A 269 9.80 -15.84 14.38
CA SER A 269 10.75 -16.93 14.49
C SER A 269 10.43 -17.81 15.69
N CYS A 270 10.21 -19.09 15.47
CA CYS A 270 9.68 -19.99 16.49
C CYS A 270 10.76 -20.64 17.35
N GLY A 271 11.97 -20.09 17.43
CA GLY A 271 13.02 -20.55 18.35
C GLY A 271 12.93 -22.04 18.71
N ALA A 272 13.10 -22.97 17.76
CA ALA A 272 13.05 -24.41 17.97
C ALA A 272 11.72 -24.95 18.59
N SER A 273 10.56 -24.36 18.29
CA SER A 273 9.28 -24.95 18.70
C SER A 273 8.98 -26.22 17.91
N LYS A 274 8.24 -27.16 18.53
CA LYS A 274 7.88 -28.48 17.97
C LYS A 274 7.18 -28.44 16.59
N ALA A 275 6.64 -27.28 16.15
CA ALA A 275 6.05 -27.11 14.83
C ALA A 275 7.12 -27.13 13.70
N CYS A 276 8.38 -26.85 14.03
CA CYS A 276 9.51 -26.91 13.10
C CYS A 276 10.44 -28.11 13.35
N GLU A 277 10.12 -29.00 14.32
CA GLU A 277 10.89 -30.22 14.55
C GLU A 277 10.76 -31.16 13.34
N GLY A 278 11.83 -31.24 12.56
CA GLY A 278 11.91 -32.08 11.34
C GLY A 278 11.88 -31.30 10.02
N ALA A 279 11.58 -30.01 10.02
CA ALA A 279 11.71 -29.15 8.84
C ALA A 279 13.07 -28.45 8.86
N SER A 280 13.92 -28.74 7.89
CA SER A 280 15.10 -27.92 7.63
C SER A 280 14.57 -26.57 7.08
N CYS A 281 14.41 -25.58 7.96
CA CYS A 281 14.07 -24.21 7.56
C CYS A 281 15.27 -23.63 6.80
N THR A 282 15.36 -23.88 5.50
CA THR A 282 16.35 -23.25 4.63
C THR A 282 15.74 -22.00 3.99
N PRO A 283 16.46 -20.87 4.00
CA PRO A 283 16.00 -19.66 3.30
C PRO A 283 15.74 -19.92 1.82
N SER A 284 14.73 -19.27 1.24
CA SER A 284 14.44 -19.39 -0.20
C SER A 284 15.57 -18.75 -1.02
N ALA A 285 15.81 -19.27 -2.23
CA ALA A 285 16.90 -18.82 -3.11
C ALA A 285 16.81 -17.33 -3.53
N VAL A 286 15.63 -16.72 -3.43
CA VAL A 286 15.42 -15.29 -3.75
C VAL A 286 15.95 -14.37 -2.64
N SER A 287 16.13 -14.90 -1.44
CA SER A 287 16.57 -14.15 -0.26
C SER A 287 18.06 -14.29 0.08
N ALA A 288 18.81 -15.17 -0.59
CA ALA A 288 20.13 -15.61 -0.12
C ALA A 288 21.20 -14.49 -0.08
N GLU A 289 21.11 -13.48 -0.92
CA GLU A 289 22.13 -12.41 -0.99
C GLU A 289 21.84 -11.20 -0.09
N HIS A 290 20.57 -11.02 0.30
CA HIS A 290 20.11 -9.89 1.13
C HIS A 290 19.15 -10.35 2.24
N ALA A 291 19.01 -11.67 2.47
CA ALA A 291 18.09 -12.24 3.45
C ALA A 291 18.52 -11.92 4.87
N LEU A 292 17.56 -11.48 5.65
CA LEU A 292 17.67 -11.48 7.09
C LEU A 292 17.56 -12.95 7.56
N PRO A 293 18.55 -13.51 8.30
CA PRO A 293 18.60 -14.95 8.66
C PRO A 293 17.38 -15.45 9.45
N GLU A 294 16.57 -14.55 9.96
CA GLU A 294 15.43 -14.80 10.84
C GLU A 294 14.13 -15.11 10.12
N ALA A 295 14.09 -15.03 8.79
CA ALA A 295 12.87 -15.23 7.99
C ALA A 295 12.48 -16.71 7.76
N ALA A 296 13.26 -17.67 8.28
CA ALA A 296 13.14 -19.09 7.96
C ALA A 296 11.73 -19.68 8.22
N CYS A 297 11.07 -19.29 9.30
CA CYS A 297 9.72 -19.80 9.63
C CYS A 297 8.65 -19.27 8.68
N ARG A 298 8.71 -17.99 8.32
CA ARG A 298 7.80 -17.34 7.38
C ARG A 298 7.97 -17.92 5.97
N ASP A 299 9.21 -18.09 5.50
CA ASP A 299 9.52 -18.62 4.18
C ASP A 299 9.11 -20.09 4.05
N TRP A 300 9.35 -20.89 5.10
CA TRP A 300 8.83 -22.26 5.16
C TRP A 300 7.30 -22.30 5.05
N LEU A 301 6.59 -21.48 5.84
CA LEU A 301 5.13 -21.45 5.79
C LEU A 301 4.62 -21.04 4.40
N GLN A 302 5.27 -20.06 3.75
CA GLN A 302 4.95 -19.65 2.40
C GLN A 302 5.09 -20.82 1.41
N GLN A 303 6.18 -21.59 1.50
CA GLN A 303 6.41 -22.76 0.63
C GLN A 303 5.36 -23.85 0.85
N GLN A 304 4.99 -24.14 2.10
CA GLN A 304 3.95 -25.13 2.41
C GLN A 304 2.57 -24.70 1.88
N LEU A 305 2.21 -23.42 2.04
CA LEU A 305 0.98 -22.86 1.48
C LEU A 305 0.96 -22.94 -0.04
N GLN A 306 2.07 -22.60 -0.69
CA GLN A 306 2.21 -22.71 -2.14
C GLN A 306 2.08 -24.16 -2.61
N ALA A 307 2.67 -25.14 -1.90
CA ALA A 307 2.54 -26.57 -2.21
C ALA A 307 1.09 -27.07 -2.06
N ALA A 308 0.30 -26.42 -1.18
CA ALA A 308 -1.13 -26.67 -1.02
C ALA A 308 -2.01 -25.86 -2.01
N GLY A 309 -1.42 -25.17 -3.01
CA GLY A 309 -2.13 -24.37 -3.99
C GLY A 309 -2.63 -23.02 -3.47
N ILE A 310 -2.11 -22.55 -2.34
CA ILE A 310 -2.48 -21.25 -1.74
C ILE A 310 -1.37 -20.25 -2.02
N THR A 311 -1.65 -19.28 -2.89
CA THR A 311 -0.72 -18.19 -3.21
C THR A 311 -0.69 -17.16 -2.08
N THR A 312 0.51 -16.88 -1.57
CA THR A 312 0.76 -15.84 -0.56
C THR A 312 1.90 -14.93 -1.02
N ILE A 313 1.93 -13.70 -0.52
CA ILE A 313 2.93 -12.70 -0.95
C ILE A 313 3.55 -12.06 0.29
N ILE A 314 4.85 -11.75 0.20
CA ILE A 314 5.59 -11.06 1.25
C ILE A 314 5.63 -9.56 0.92
N TYR A 315 4.98 -8.75 1.73
CA TYR A 315 4.98 -7.29 1.66
C TYR A 315 5.52 -6.71 2.97
N TYR A 316 6.86 -6.41 3.10
CA TYR A 316 7.93 -6.53 2.10
C TYR A 316 9.10 -7.30 2.70
N PRO A 317 9.95 -7.99 1.91
CA PRO A 317 11.03 -8.83 2.43
C PRO A 317 12.26 -8.04 2.89
N ILE A 318 12.44 -6.81 2.39
CA ILE A 318 13.59 -5.94 2.68
C ILE A 318 13.05 -4.53 2.98
N PRO A 319 13.43 -3.94 4.12
CA PRO A 319 13.05 -2.55 4.44
C PRO A 319 13.67 -1.57 3.44
N ILE A 320 12.99 -0.46 3.16
CA ILE A 320 13.45 0.52 2.16
C ILE A 320 14.84 1.07 2.51
N HIS A 321 15.09 1.42 3.78
CA HIS A 321 16.39 1.94 4.23
C HIS A 321 17.55 0.96 4.08
N ARG A 322 17.27 -0.34 3.91
CA ARG A 322 18.27 -1.39 3.68
C ARG A 322 18.42 -1.77 2.21
N GLN A 323 17.66 -1.15 1.32
CA GLN A 323 17.85 -1.35 -0.11
C GLN A 323 19.20 -0.76 -0.57
N PRO A 324 19.95 -1.44 -1.46
CA PRO A 324 21.23 -0.92 -1.96
C PRO A 324 21.16 0.49 -2.51
N ALA A 325 20.00 0.87 -3.11
CA ALA A 325 19.77 2.22 -3.64
C ALA A 325 19.83 3.34 -2.56
N TYR A 326 19.69 3.00 -1.29
CA TYR A 326 19.73 3.94 -0.16
C TYR A 326 20.91 3.72 0.78
N ALA A 327 21.93 2.97 0.38
CA ALA A 327 23.12 2.71 1.20
C ALA A 327 23.84 3.99 1.65
N GLU A 328 23.82 5.03 0.79
CA GLU A 328 24.46 6.31 1.07
C GLU A 328 23.78 7.15 2.17
N LEU A 329 22.54 6.83 2.54
CA LEU A 329 21.82 7.53 3.63
C LEU A 329 22.30 7.13 5.01
N GLY A 330 23.20 6.11 5.13
CA GLY A 330 23.86 5.75 6.39
C GLY A 330 23.01 4.94 7.37
N TYR A 331 21.83 4.46 6.98
CA TYR A 331 21.05 3.54 7.81
C TYR A 331 21.69 2.15 7.83
N GLY A 332 22.22 1.75 8.99
CA GLY A 332 22.78 0.42 9.22
C GLY A 332 21.76 -0.61 9.72
N PRO A 333 22.22 -1.86 9.96
CA PRO A 333 21.43 -2.86 10.70
C PRO A 333 21.04 -2.35 12.08
N GLY A 334 19.77 -2.54 12.47
CA GLY A 334 19.25 -2.10 13.76
C GLY A 334 18.85 -0.61 13.81
N SER A 335 18.97 0.14 12.70
CA SER A 335 18.51 1.55 12.65
C SER A 335 17.01 1.68 12.86
N LEU A 336 16.22 0.77 12.30
CA LEU A 336 14.76 0.74 12.40
C LEU A 336 14.32 -0.70 12.77
N PRO A 337 14.49 -1.09 14.04
CA PRO A 337 14.42 -2.49 14.46
C PRO A 337 13.04 -3.14 14.30
N ILE A 338 11.96 -2.37 14.43
CA ILE A 338 10.60 -2.90 14.23
C ILE A 338 10.37 -3.21 12.76
N THR A 339 10.67 -2.27 11.87
CA THR A 339 10.60 -2.46 10.42
C THR A 339 11.44 -3.65 9.95
N GLU A 340 12.70 -3.74 10.42
CA GLU A 340 13.61 -4.84 10.05
C GLU A 340 13.03 -6.20 10.48
N ARG A 341 12.52 -6.32 11.70
CA ARG A 341 11.86 -7.53 12.19
C ARG A 341 10.59 -7.86 11.39
N LEU A 342 9.72 -6.89 11.14
CA LEU A 342 8.50 -7.11 10.35
C LEU A 342 8.82 -7.67 8.96
N CYS A 343 9.86 -7.20 8.31
CA CYS A 343 10.29 -7.72 7.01
C CYS A 343 10.68 -9.21 7.04
N THR A 344 11.05 -9.75 8.20
CA THR A 344 11.32 -11.19 8.37
C THR A 344 10.09 -12.01 8.68
N GLU A 345 9.01 -11.40 9.18
CA GLU A 345 7.87 -12.10 9.75
C GLU A 345 6.58 -12.02 8.91
N VAL A 346 6.39 -10.96 8.11
CA VAL A 346 5.12 -10.70 7.42
C VAL A 346 4.83 -11.65 6.26
N LEU A 347 3.56 -12.08 6.17
CA LEU A 347 3.03 -12.89 5.08
C LEU A 347 1.60 -12.48 4.78
N SER A 348 1.29 -12.12 3.53
CA SER A 348 -0.06 -11.74 3.11
C SER A 348 -0.84 -12.95 2.67
N LEU A 349 -1.98 -13.18 3.30
CA LEU A 349 -2.96 -14.21 2.92
C LEU A 349 -3.86 -13.70 1.79
N PRO A 350 -4.47 -14.61 0.99
CA PRO A 350 -5.43 -14.23 -0.04
C PRO A 350 -6.59 -13.41 0.53
N ILE A 351 -6.81 -12.22 -0.03
CA ILE A 351 -7.96 -11.37 0.30
C ILE A 351 -8.39 -10.58 -0.94
N PHE A 352 -9.60 -10.83 -1.40
CA PHE A 352 -10.24 -10.11 -2.52
C PHE A 352 -11.77 -10.24 -2.40
N PRO A 353 -12.55 -9.34 -3.02
CA PRO A 353 -14.01 -9.29 -2.81
C PRO A 353 -14.75 -10.56 -3.23
N GLU A 354 -14.21 -11.30 -4.21
CA GLU A 354 -14.80 -12.51 -4.77
C GLU A 354 -14.33 -13.80 -4.07
N LEU A 355 -13.46 -13.70 -3.03
CA LEU A 355 -13.02 -14.88 -2.29
C LEU A 355 -14.22 -15.58 -1.66
N SER A 356 -14.49 -16.83 -2.10
CA SER A 356 -15.63 -17.58 -1.56
C SER A 356 -15.39 -18.09 -0.14
N ALA A 357 -16.46 -18.40 0.58
CA ALA A 357 -16.36 -18.97 1.91
C ALA A 357 -15.60 -20.30 1.92
N GLU A 358 -15.77 -21.13 0.89
CA GLU A 358 -15.10 -22.43 0.72
C GLU A 358 -13.59 -22.22 0.50
N GLN A 359 -13.19 -21.27 -0.35
CA GLN A 359 -11.79 -20.92 -0.58
C GLN A 359 -11.15 -20.39 0.70
N GLN A 360 -11.85 -19.52 1.42
CA GLN A 360 -11.38 -19.02 2.71
C GLN A 360 -11.21 -20.15 3.74
N GLN A 361 -12.17 -21.06 3.85
CA GLN A 361 -12.09 -22.22 4.75
C GLN A 361 -10.91 -23.15 4.38
N GLN A 362 -10.61 -23.32 3.10
CA GLN A 362 -9.45 -24.07 2.67
C GLN A 362 -8.14 -23.43 3.17
N VAL A 363 -7.98 -22.10 3.01
CA VAL A 363 -6.81 -21.37 3.53
C VAL A 363 -6.69 -21.54 5.05
N ILE A 364 -7.80 -21.41 5.78
CA ILE A 364 -7.85 -21.57 7.24
C ILE A 364 -7.45 -22.99 7.65
N ALA A 365 -8.03 -24.02 7.02
CA ALA A 365 -7.77 -25.42 7.35
C ALA A 365 -6.28 -25.77 7.15
N VAL A 366 -5.69 -25.37 6.03
CA VAL A 366 -4.27 -25.63 5.76
C VAL A 366 -3.38 -24.89 6.75
N LEU A 367 -3.67 -23.63 7.08
CA LEU A 367 -2.91 -22.88 8.08
C LEU A 367 -2.97 -23.55 9.46
N LEU A 368 -4.16 -23.95 9.93
CA LEU A 368 -4.32 -24.64 11.22
C LEU A 368 -3.58 -25.99 11.24
N GLN A 369 -3.61 -26.74 10.15
CA GLN A 369 -2.86 -27.99 10.02
C GLN A 369 -1.34 -27.76 10.10
N LEU A 370 -0.82 -26.78 9.35
CA LEU A 370 0.62 -26.45 9.33
C LEU A 370 1.13 -25.87 10.65
N THR A 371 0.25 -25.22 11.41
CA THR A 371 0.58 -24.63 12.72
C THR A 371 0.35 -25.56 13.92
N GLY A 372 0.03 -26.84 13.66
CA GLY A 372 -0.06 -27.90 14.68
C GLY A 372 -1.33 -27.89 15.55
N ARG A 373 -2.43 -27.27 15.09
CA ARG A 373 -3.74 -27.34 15.75
C ARG A 373 -4.75 -28.03 14.84
N GLN A 374 -5.27 -29.15 15.30
CA GLN A 374 -6.45 -29.77 14.70
C GLN A 374 -7.65 -28.86 14.90
N ALA A 375 -8.41 -28.61 13.84
CA ALA A 375 -9.74 -28.05 13.95
C ALA A 375 -10.56 -28.96 14.87
N SER A 376 -11.11 -28.39 15.93
CA SER A 376 -12.03 -29.15 16.82
C SER A 376 -13.27 -29.54 16.03
N GLY A 377 -13.32 -30.79 15.58
CA GLY A 377 -14.51 -31.48 15.10
C GLY A 377 -14.94 -31.18 13.66
N GLY A 378 -14.53 -32.04 12.73
CA GLY A 378 -15.08 -32.11 11.38
C GLY A 378 -14.19 -32.97 10.49
N ASP A 379 -14.70 -34.05 9.94
CA ASP A 379 -14.02 -34.96 9.01
C ASP A 379 -13.31 -34.22 7.91
N THR A 380 -11.98 -34.29 7.87
CA THR A 380 -11.16 -33.76 6.75
C THR A 380 -11.05 -34.81 5.66
N ALA A 381 -11.81 -34.64 4.58
CA ALA A 381 -11.56 -35.36 3.34
C ALA A 381 -10.21 -34.92 2.72
N PRO A 382 -9.49 -35.82 2.02
CA PRO A 382 -8.20 -35.48 1.40
C PRO A 382 -8.37 -34.39 0.33
N ILE A 383 -7.47 -33.40 0.33
CA ILE A 383 -7.47 -32.23 -0.56
C ILE A 383 -7.35 -32.67 -2.02
N PRO A 384 -8.28 -32.30 -2.92
CA PRO A 384 -8.12 -32.56 -4.35
C PRO A 384 -7.03 -31.66 -4.93
N ALA A 385 -6.07 -32.25 -5.65
CA ALA A 385 -5.05 -31.54 -6.44
C ALA A 385 -5.70 -30.95 -7.70
N ALA A 386 -6.34 -29.80 -7.59
CA ALA A 386 -6.75 -29.01 -8.76
C ALA A 386 -7.17 -27.59 -8.34
N LEU A 387 -6.28 -26.62 -8.52
CA LEU A 387 -6.60 -25.22 -8.85
C LEU A 387 -5.28 -24.47 -9.11
N ALA A 388 -4.56 -24.92 -10.18
CA ALA A 388 -3.55 -24.14 -10.86
C ALA A 388 -4.20 -23.62 -12.15
N ALA A 389 -4.67 -22.38 -12.14
CA ALA A 389 -4.91 -21.57 -13.32
C ALA A 389 -4.99 -20.09 -12.89
#